data_924f68f35150eec7c52e2e71ec5e67bb
#
_entry.id   924f68f35150eec7c52e2e71ec5e67bb
#
_cell.length_a   1.000
_cell.length_b   1.000
_cell.length_c   1.000
_cell.angle_alpha   90.00
_cell.angle_beta   90.00
_cell.angle_gamma   90.00
#
_symmetry.space_group_name_H-M   'P 1'
#
loop_
_entity.id
_entity.type
_entity.pdbx_description
1 polymer ?
#
loop_
_entity_poly.entity_id
_entity_poly.type
_entity_poly.pdbx_seq_one_letter_code
_entity_poly.pdbx_strand_id
1 'polypeptide(L)'
;MDDINNHLSLRKVIYTDESLLFNWANDPDVRKWSFSKNIISLDEHKIWFNKKLNNSNVLMLIFEVNNTPAGMVRLEKENGEVVLNYLIASQSRGKGLASRMLKMAMNEVKNHWQSFKVLAYTLPGNIASTKSLEKAGFLLSETDTRKNFLVYNFADQ
;
A
#
# COMPACT_ATOMS: atom_id res chain seq x y z
N MET A 1 -1.73 -18.51 11.34
CA MET A 1 -1.91 -19.85 11.03
C MET A 1 -3.19 -20.07 10.28
N ASP A 2 -4.15 -20.39 10.42
CA ASP A 2 -5.31 -20.83 9.65
C ASP A 2 -5.93 -19.76 8.75
N ASP A 3 -5.10 -19.20 7.91
CA ASP A 3 -5.57 -18.20 6.92
C ASP A 3 -6.47 -18.81 5.86
N ILE A 4 -6.55 -20.14 5.83
CA ILE A 4 -7.34 -20.89 4.84
C ILE A 4 -8.81 -20.50 4.89
N ASN A 5 -9.32 -20.15 6.07
CA ASN A 5 -10.72 -19.80 6.26
C ASN A 5 -10.97 -18.29 6.36
N ASN A 6 -9.94 -17.47 6.23
CA ASN A 6 -10.12 -16.01 6.29
C ASN A 6 -10.68 -15.49 4.98
N HIS A 7 -11.71 -14.67 5.08
CA HIS A 7 -12.23 -13.93 3.94
C HIS A 7 -11.44 -12.64 3.77
N LEU A 8 -10.75 -12.52 2.67
CA LEU A 8 -9.95 -11.34 2.33
C LEU A 8 -10.66 -10.53 1.26
N SER A 9 -10.69 -9.21 1.43
CA SER A 9 -11.31 -8.32 0.46
C SER A 9 -10.59 -6.98 0.39
N LEU A 10 -10.79 -6.29 -0.73
CA LEU A 10 -10.40 -4.90 -0.89
C LEU A 10 -11.67 -4.09 -1.15
N ARG A 11 -11.79 -2.95 -0.50
CA ARG A 11 -12.87 -1.99 -0.78
C ARG A 11 -12.28 -0.60 -0.94
N LYS A 12 -12.97 0.25 -1.66
CA LYS A 12 -12.55 1.64 -1.79
C LYS A 12 -12.64 2.35 -0.46
N VAL A 13 -11.68 3.23 -0.20
CA VAL A 13 -11.72 4.14 0.94
C VAL A 13 -12.90 5.08 0.75
N ILE A 14 -13.64 5.30 1.83
CA ILE A 14 -14.77 6.24 1.87
C ILE A 14 -14.45 7.36 2.87
N TYR A 15 -15.24 8.41 2.83
CA TYR A 15 -15.01 9.62 3.64
C TYR A 15 -14.87 9.31 5.14
N THR A 16 -15.65 8.36 5.65
CA THR A 16 -15.62 7.99 7.07
C THR A 16 -14.38 7.21 7.50
N ASP A 17 -13.50 6.83 6.56
CA ASP A 17 -12.23 6.15 6.88
C ASP A 17 -11.11 7.12 7.28
N GLU A 18 -11.34 8.42 7.25
CA GLU A 18 -10.29 9.42 7.51
C GLU A 18 -9.56 9.19 8.82
N SER A 19 -10.29 9.00 9.92
CA SER A 19 -9.69 8.79 11.24
C SER A 19 -8.87 7.51 11.32
N LEU A 20 -9.36 6.45 10.70
CA LEU A 20 -8.64 5.16 10.64
C LEU A 20 -7.29 5.34 9.94
N LEU A 21 -7.29 5.98 8.77
CA LEU A 21 -6.06 6.20 8.01
C LEU A 21 -5.12 7.16 8.72
N PHE A 22 -5.64 8.15 9.44
CA PHE A 22 -4.83 9.06 10.25
C PHE A 22 -4.08 8.29 11.34
N ASN A 23 -4.79 7.43 12.06
CA ASN A 23 -4.19 6.64 13.13
C ASN A 23 -3.14 5.67 12.58
N TRP A 24 -3.44 5.01 11.47
CA TRP A 24 -2.49 4.10 10.83
C TRP A 24 -1.24 4.83 10.32
N ALA A 25 -1.42 5.99 9.72
CA ALA A 25 -0.28 6.77 9.19
C ALA A 25 0.67 7.21 10.29
N ASN A 26 0.17 7.45 11.50
CA ASN A 26 0.97 7.87 12.65
C ASN A 26 1.43 6.72 13.55
N ASP A 27 1.15 5.48 13.18
CA ASP A 27 1.74 4.31 13.85
C ASP A 27 3.26 4.44 13.82
N PRO A 28 3.96 4.27 14.97
CA PRO A 28 5.41 4.43 15.02
C PRO A 28 6.19 3.62 14.00
N ASP A 29 5.77 2.38 13.72
CA ASP A 29 6.44 1.54 12.73
C ASP A 29 6.20 2.04 11.31
N VAL A 30 5.02 2.60 11.04
CA VAL A 30 4.75 3.21 9.74
C VAL A 30 5.62 4.45 9.55
N ARG A 31 5.74 5.30 10.57
CA ARG A 31 6.61 6.48 10.52
C ARG A 31 8.08 6.11 10.36
N LYS A 32 8.53 5.07 11.07
CA LYS A 32 9.91 4.58 11.01
C LYS A 32 10.33 4.24 9.58
N TRP A 33 9.47 3.60 8.82
CA TRP A 33 9.77 3.12 7.46
C TRP A 33 9.21 4.03 6.37
N SER A 34 8.70 5.20 6.72
CA SER A 34 8.29 6.23 5.77
C SER A 34 9.47 7.13 5.41
N PHE A 35 9.45 7.71 4.21
CA PHE A 35 10.50 8.63 3.78
C PHE A 35 10.50 9.90 4.63
N SER A 36 9.33 10.40 5.02
CA SER A 36 9.20 11.41 6.05
C SER A 36 8.82 10.74 7.36
N LYS A 37 9.62 10.97 8.40
CA LYS A 37 9.41 10.33 9.70
C LYS A 37 8.66 11.21 10.70
N ASN A 38 8.31 12.43 10.31
CA ASN A 38 7.58 13.35 11.15
C ASN A 38 6.16 12.87 11.41
N ILE A 39 5.65 13.12 12.62
CA ILE A 39 4.26 12.88 12.94
C ILE A 39 3.40 13.80 12.07
N ILE A 40 2.34 13.25 11.51
CA ILE A 40 1.41 13.98 10.66
C ILE A 40 0.35 14.63 11.56
N SER A 41 0.16 15.94 11.44
CA SER A 41 -0.91 16.64 12.16
C SER A 41 -2.28 16.29 11.58
N LEU A 42 -3.32 16.45 12.39
CA LEU A 42 -4.68 16.19 11.93
C LEU A 42 -5.06 17.10 10.75
N ASP A 43 -4.67 18.37 10.81
CA ASP A 43 -4.98 19.32 9.74
C ASP A 43 -4.30 18.95 8.43
N GLU A 44 -3.01 18.59 8.48
CA GLU A 44 -2.28 18.11 7.30
C GLU A 44 -2.94 16.86 6.71
N HIS A 45 -3.33 15.91 7.59
CA HIS A 45 -3.95 14.68 7.15
C HIS A 45 -5.30 14.93 6.47
N LYS A 46 -6.11 15.80 7.01
CA LYS A 46 -7.43 16.14 6.43
C LYS A 46 -7.29 16.73 5.03
N ILE A 47 -6.34 17.64 4.84
CA ILE A 47 -6.07 18.25 3.54
C ILE A 47 -5.61 17.17 2.56
N TRP A 48 -4.65 16.36 2.96
CA TRP A 48 -4.12 15.26 2.16
C TRP A 48 -5.21 14.25 1.78
N PHE A 49 -6.00 13.82 2.77
CA PHE A 49 -7.06 12.82 2.59
C PHE A 49 -8.10 13.30 1.57
N ASN A 50 -8.60 14.52 1.74
CA ASN A 50 -9.59 15.07 0.82
C ASN A 50 -9.06 15.21 -0.59
N LYS A 51 -7.80 15.64 -0.73
CA LYS A 51 -7.14 15.79 -2.02
C LYS A 51 -7.01 14.44 -2.73
N LYS A 52 -6.56 13.41 -2.01
CA LYS A 52 -6.39 12.07 -2.58
C LYS A 52 -7.73 11.40 -2.89
N LEU A 53 -8.69 11.52 -2.00
CA LEU A 53 -10.00 10.89 -2.17
C LEU A 53 -10.74 11.42 -3.40
N ASN A 54 -10.55 12.70 -3.73
CA ASN A 54 -11.22 13.35 -4.86
C ASN A 54 -10.40 13.36 -6.15
N ASN A 55 -9.24 12.71 -6.17
CA ASN A 55 -8.38 12.67 -7.35
C ASN A 55 -8.64 11.38 -8.14
N SER A 56 -9.08 11.52 -9.40
CA SER A 56 -9.39 10.36 -10.26
C SER A 56 -8.16 9.52 -10.62
N ASN A 57 -6.94 10.06 -10.46
CA ASN A 57 -5.70 9.33 -10.68
C ASN A 57 -5.19 8.62 -9.42
N VAL A 58 -5.96 8.64 -8.34
CA VAL A 58 -5.61 7.99 -7.09
C VAL A 58 -6.67 6.95 -6.75
N LEU A 59 -6.22 5.74 -6.44
CA LEU A 59 -7.07 4.66 -5.96
C LEU A 59 -6.59 4.31 -4.56
N MET A 60 -7.43 4.53 -3.56
CA MET A 60 -7.16 4.13 -2.18
C MET A 60 -8.09 2.99 -1.78
N LEU A 61 -7.50 1.90 -1.28
CA LEU A 61 -8.21 0.68 -0.95
C LEU A 61 -7.94 0.28 0.49
N ILE A 62 -8.99 -0.10 1.21
CA ILE A 62 -8.87 -0.75 2.52
C ILE A 62 -8.86 -2.25 2.31
N PHE A 63 -7.85 -2.91 2.87
CA PHE A 63 -7.76 -4.36 2.93
C PHE A 63 -8.46 -4.84 4.19
N GLU A 64 -9.38 -5.78 4.04
CA GLU A 64 -10.14 -6.33 5.15
C GLU A 64 -9.94 -7.83 5.27
N VAL A 65 -9.83 -8.28 6.51
CA VAL A 65 -9.81 -9.70 6.88
C VAL A 65 -11.07 -9.96 7.68
N ASN A 66 -11.96 -10.79 7.15
CA ASN A 66 -13.26 -11.09 7.77
C ASN A 66 -14.04 -9.80 8.09
N ASN A 67 -14.06 -8.87 7.12
CA ASN A 67 -14.75 -7.58 7.19
C ASN A 67 -14.17 -6.60 8.23
N THR A 68 -12.97 -6.88 8.75
CA THR A 68 -12.26 -5.98 9.67
C THR A 68 -11.09 -5.33 8.95
N PRO A 69 -10.97 -3.99 8.96
CA PRO A 69 -9.85 -3.32 8.32
C PRO A 69 -8.50 -3.78 8.88
N ALA A 70 -7.60 -4.16 7.98
CA ALA A 70 -6.29 -4.74 8.34
C ALA A 70 -5.13 -4.05 7.62
N GLY A 71 -5.38 -3.24 6.61
CA GLY A 71 -4.34 -2.53 5.90
C GLY A 71 -4.90 -1.62 4.82
N MET A 72 -4.00 -0.92 4.14
CA MET A 72 -4.38 0.04 3.09
C MET A 72 -3.37 -0.01 1.96
N VAL A 73 -3.86 0.12 0.74
CA VAL A 73 -3.04 0.30 -0.46
C VAL A 73 -3.46 1.61 -1.13
N ARG A 74 -2.48 2.42 -1.49
CA ARG A 74 -2.70 3.62 -2.29
C ARG A 74 -1.93 3.50 -3.58
N LEU A 75 -2.61 3.72 -4.68
CA LEU A 75 -2.08 3.63 -6.03
C LEU A 75 -2.31 4.98 -6.72
N GLU A 76 -1.24 5.59 -7.22
CA GLU A 76 -1.30 6.91 -7.84
C GLU A 76 -0.72 6.83 -9.24
N LYS A 77 -1.53 7.19 -10.21
CA LYS A 77 -1.11 7.22 -11.61
C LYS A 77 -0.41 8.54 -11.92
N GLU A 78 0.84 8.44 -12.33
CA GLU A 78 1.66 9.59 -12.69
C GLU A 78 2.51 9.26 -13.91
N ASN A 79 2.49 10.13 -14.93
CA ASN A 79 3.36 10.00 -16.11
C ASN A 79 3.31 8.62 -16.77
N GLY A 80 2.12 8.00 -16.84
CA GLY A 80 1.94 6.69 -17.46
C GLY A 80 2.35 5.51 -16.59
N GLU A 81 2.75 5.75 -15.36
CA GLU A 81 3.12 4.72 -14.40
C GLU A 81 2.23 4.84 -13.15
N VAL A 82 2.20 3.80 -12.34
CA VAL A 82 1.43 3.78 -11.09
C VAL A 82 2.42 3.60 -9.94
N VAL A 83 2.37 4.52 -8.97
CA VAL A 83 3.19 4.41 -7.76
C VAL A 83 2.34 3.82 -6.64
N LEU A 84 2.86 2.78 -6.00
CA LEU A 84 2.17 2.06 -4.93
C LEU A 84 2.76 2.43 -3.57
N ASN A 85 1.87 2.70 -2.62
CA ASN A 85 2.19 2.81 -1.20
C ASN A 85 1.23 1.92 -0.43
N TYR A 86 1.70 1.31 0.65
CA TYR A 86 0.84 0.43 1.45
C TYR A 86 1.28 0.37 2.91
N LEU A 87 0.37 -0.08 3.74
CA LEU A 87 0.66 -0.42 5.13
C LEU A 87 -0.23 -1.56 5.59
N ILE A 88 0.24 -2.28 6.60
CA ILE A 88 -0.55 -3.28 7.34
C ILE A 88 -0.72 -2.77 8.76
N ALA A 89 -1.95 -2.85 9.29
CA ALA A 89 -2.25 -2.47 10.65
C ALA A 89 -1.46 -3.34 11.64
N SER A 90 -1.05 -2.76 12.77
CA SER A 90 -0.13 -3.42 13.71
C SER A 90 -0.61 -4.80 14.16
N GLN A 91 -1.89 -4.95 14.45
CA GLN A 91 -2.46 -6.23 14.89
C GLN A 91 -2.51 -7.30 13.81
N SER A 92 -2.29 -6.92 12.57
CA SER A 92 -2.34 -7.83 11.42
C SER A 92 -0.97 -8.16 10.83
N ARG A 93 0.11 -7.65 11.43
CA ARG A 93 1.47 -7.89 10.96
C ARG A 93 1.97 -9.29 11.35
N GLY A 94 2.96 -9.78 10.60
CA GLY A 94 3.59 -11.07 10.89
C GLY A 94 2.76 -12.28 10.49
N LYS A 95 1.75 -12.11 9.65
CA LYS A 95 0.82 -13.18 9.24
C LYS A 95 0.85 -13.46 7.73
N GLY A 96 1.80 -12.86 7.01
CA GLY A 96 1.90 -13.04 5.56
C GLY A 96 0.81 -12.34 4.76
N LEU A 97 0.10 -11.40 5.37
CA LEU A 97 -1.04 -10.74 4.73
C LEU A 97 -0.64 -9.68 3.71
N ALA A 98 0.54 -9.05 3.88
CA ALA A 98 0.97 -7.98 3.00
C ALA A 98 1.08 -8.43 1.55
N SER A 99 1.74 -9.56 1.28
CA SER A 99 1.89 -10.07 -0.08
C SER A 99 0.55 -10.44 -0.70
N ARG A 100 -0.37 -10.96 0.08
CA ARG A 100 -1.72 -11.31 -0.39
C ARG A 100 -2.50 -10.05 -0.74
N MET A 101 -2.45 -9.04 0.11
CA MET A 101 -3.06 -7.72 -0.15
C MET A 101 -2.50 -7.13 -1.44
N LEU A 102 -1.19 -7.17 -1.61
CA LEU A 102 -0.52 -6.60 -2.79
C LEU A 102 -0.92 -7.32 -4.08
N LYS A 103 -1.02 -8.64 -4.05
CA LYS A 103 -1.51 -9.41 -5.22
C LYS A 103 -2.93 -9.01 -5.60
N MET A 104 -3.80 -8.85 -4.62
CA MET A 104 -5.17 -8.39 -4.85
C MET A 104 -5.19 -6.97 -5.43
N ALA A 105 -4.30 -6.09 -4.93
CA ALA A 105 -4.18 -4.72 -5.42
C ALA A 105 -3.73 -4.69 -6.90
N MET A 106 -2.84 -5.60 -7.31
CA MET A 106 -2.41 -5.66 -8.71
C MET A 106 -3.58 -6.04 -9.63
N ASN A 107 -4.48 -6.91 -9.18
CA ASN A 107 -5.71 -7.20 -9.94
C ASN A 107 -6.59 -5.95 -10.07
N GLU A 108 -6.67 -5.15 -9.02
CA GLU A 108 -7.43 -3.88 -9.07
C GLU A 108 -6.80 -2.87 -10.04
N VAL A 109 -5.47 -2.79 -10.09
CA VAL A 109 -4.78 -1.93 -11.06
C VAL A 109 -5.15 -2.35 -12.47
N LYS A 110 -5.10 -3.65 -12.76
CA LYS A 110 -5.44 -4.19 -14.08
C LYS A 110 -6.88 -3.86 -14.47
N ASN A 111 -7.80 -3.99 -13.52
CA ASN A 111 -9.21 -3.71 -13.76
C ASN A 111 -9.50 -2.22 -13.92
N HIS A 112 -8.78 -1.37 -13.19
CA HIS A 112 -9.04 0.06 -13.14
C HIS A 112 -8.30 0.85 -14.23
N TRP A 113 -7.03 0.50 -14.47
CA TRP A 113 -6.16 1.21 -15.42
C TRP A 113 -5.50 0.31 -16.46
N GLN A 114 -5.94 -0.94 -16.59
CA GLN A 114 -5.33 -1.93 -17.48
C GLN A 114 -3.87 -2.24 -17.07
N SER A 115 -2.97 -2.39 -18.03
CA SER A 115 -1.61 -2.91 -17.81
C SER A 115 -0.60 -1.81 -17.59
N PHE A 116 -0.74 -1.03 -16.53
CA PHE A 116 0.28 -0.04 -16.16
C PHE A 116 1.41 -0.69 -15.37
N LYS A 117 2.63 -0.18 -15.58
CA LYS A 117 3.78 -0.51 -14.77
C LYS A 117 3.57 0.06 -13.36
N VAL A 118 3.75 -0.76 -12.34
CA VAL A 118 3.58 -0.34 -10.95
C VAL A 118 4.94 -0.27 -10.27
N LEU A 119 5.20 0.85 -9.62
CA LEU A 119 6.47 1.15 -8.96
C LEU A 119 6.27 1.20 -7.46
N ALA A 120 7.22 0.66 -6.71
CA ALA A 120 7.24 0.76 -5.25
C ALA A 120 8.63 1.14 -4.78
N TYR A 121 8.69 1.94 -3.73
CA TYR A 121 9.95 2.37 -3.10
C TYR A 121 9.95 1.92 -1.65
N THR A 122 11.08 1.39 -1.19
CA THR A 122 11.27 1.05 0.22
C THR A 122 12.58 1.63 0.73
N LEU A 123 12.65 1.93 2.02
CA LEU A 123 13.91 2.34 2.64
C LEU A 123 14.87 1.16 2.71
N PRO A 124 16.18 1.39 2.54
CA PRO A 124 17.19 0.36 2.78
C PRO A 124 17.04 -0.20 4.20
N GLY A 125 17.11 -1.51 4.32
CA GLY A 125 16.92 -2.18 5.62
C GLY A 125 15.49 -2.58 5.92
N ASN A 126 14.50 -2.06 5.18
CA ASN A 126 13.11 -2.52 5.32
C ASN A 126 12.93 -3.85 4.59
N ILE A 127 13.50 -4.89 5.17
CA ILE A 127 13.54 -6.22 4.57
C ILE A 127 12.14 -6.82 4.47
N ALA A 128 11.31 -6.61 5.49
CA ALA A 128 9.95 -7.13 5.50
C ALA A 128 9.13 -6.61 4.31
N SER A 129 9.22 -5.30 4.02
CA SER A 129 8.50 -4.70 2.90
C SER A 129 9.04 -5.20 1.56
N THR A 130 10.37 -5.25 1.40
CA THR A 130 10.98 -5.74 0.18
C THR A 130 10.56 -7.19 -0.11
N LYS A 131 10.59 -8.06 0.90
CA LYS A 131 10.15 -9.45 0.76
C LYS A 131 8.67 -9.58 0.41
N SER A 132 7.82 -8.77 1.03
CA SER A 132 6.38 -8.78 0.72
C SER A 132 6.12 -8.37 -0.71
N LEU A 133 6.81 -7.35 -1.20
CA LEU A 133 6.71 -6.90 -2.58
C LEU A 133 7.21 -7.96 -3.56
N GLU A 134 8.37 -8.55 -3.29
CA GLU A 134 8.92 -9.60 -4.13
C GLU A 134 7.98 -10.81 -4.19
N LYS A 135 7.43 -11.20 -3.05
CA LYS A 135 6.47 -12.30 -2.98
C LYS A 135 5.20 -12.01 -3.76
N ALA A 136 4.83 -10.74 -3.89
CA ALA A 136 3.68 -10.32 -4.68
C ALA A 136 3.99 -10.21 -6.18
N GLY A 137 5.24 -10.40 -6.60
CA GLY A 137 5.63 -10.38 -8.01
C GLY A 137 6.43 -9.16 -8.44
N PHE A 138 6.75 -8.25 -7.51
CA PHE A 138 7.62 -7.11 -7.81
C PHE A 138 9.06 -7.57 -7.92
N LEU A 139 9.81 -6.97 -8.84
CA LEU A 139 11.24 -7.25 -9.01
C LEU A 139 12.04 -6.04 -8.58
N LEU A 140 13.09 -6.28 -7.80
CA LEU A 140 14.01 -5.23 -7.39
C LEU A 140 14.78 -4.77 -8.63
N SER A 141 14.63 -3.49 -8.99
CA SER A 141 15.25 -2.88 -10.16
C SER A 141 16.54 -2.17 -9.80
N GLU A 142 16.50 -1.35 -8.76
CA GLU A 142 17.64 -0.55 -8.32
C GLU A 142 17.67 -0.46 -6.80
N THR A 143 18.88 -0.24 -6.27
CA THR A 143 19.06 0.04 -4.85
C THR A 143 20.16 1.10 -4.71
N ASP A 144 19.97 2.04 -3.79
CA ASP A 144 20.97 3.01 -3.39
C ASP A 144 20.91 3.26 -1.88
N THR A 145 21.66 4.23 -1.38
CA THR A 145 21.70 4.52 0.06
C THR A 145 20.41 5.17 0.59
N ARG A 146 19.53 5.61 -0.30
CA ARG A 146 18.31 6.33 0.04
C ARG A 146 17.06 5.48 -0.07
N LYS A 147 17.01 4.60 -1.09
CA LYS A 147 15.82 3.80 -1.37
C LYS A 147 16.13 2.60 -2.26
N ASN A 148 15.28 1.59 -2.14
CA ASN A 148 15.16 0.49 -3.09
C ASN A 148 14.00 0.81 -4.04
N PHE A 149 14.15 0.44 -5.30
CA PHE A 149 13.16 0.63 -6.34
C PHE A 149 12.72 -0.73 -6.87
N LEU A 150 11.44 -1.05 -6.72
CA LEU A 150 10.86 -2.31 -7.18
C LEU A 150 9.79 -2.04 -8.23
N VAL A 151 9.69 -2.96 -9.19
CA VAL A 151 8.78 -2.82 -10.33
C VAL A 151 7.92 -4.06 -10.46
N TYR A 152 6.62 -3.85 -10.66
CA TYR A 152 5.69 -4.89 -11.12
C TYR A 152 5.35 -4.61 -12.57
N ASN A 153 5.62 -5.58 -13.43
CA ASN A 153 5.35 -5.46 -14.87
C ASN A 153 4.32 -6.51 -15.28
N PHE A 154 3.15 -6.08 -15.70
CA PHE A 154 2.06 -6.98 -16.09
C PHE A 154 2.42 -7.84 -17.30
N ALA A 155 3.30 -7.35 -18.16
CA ALA A 155 3.72 -8.11 -19.34
C ALA A 155 4.53 -9.36 -18.98
N ASP A 156 5.11 -9.40 -17.80
CA ASP A 156 5.94 -10.51 -17.32
C ASP A 156 5.17 -11.53 -16.47
N GLN A 157 3.85 -11.36 -16.32
CA GLN A 157 3.01 -12.20 -15.46
C GLN A 157 2.21 -13.24 -16.24
#